data_1d5ebbedf8e174dbb56a30185a788a33
#
_entry.id   1d5ebbedf8e174dbb56a30185a788a33
#
_cell.length_a   1.000
_cell.length_b   1.000
_cell.length_c   1.000
_cell.angle_alpha   90.00
_cell.angle_beta   90.00
_cell.angle_gamma   90.00
#
_symmetry.space_group_name_H-M   'P 1'
#
loop_
_entity.id
_entity.type
_entity.pdbx_description
1 polymer ?
#
loop_
_entity_poly.entity_id
_entity_poly.type
_entity_poly.pdbx_seq_one_letter_code
_entity_poly.pdbx_strand_id
1 'polypeptide(L)'
;LSTHAPKLANRVLDMGILDMMMFSINPMYDYGHGEFSIGSASERYRLYTRCEKEGVGISVMKPFNAGQLLDAKKSPFGQALTPAQCIQYALDRPAVLTVMQGAANVEELKRNLSYLDASAQERDYSVIATLTPKDTKGTCVYCKHCHPCPAGLDIGLINKYYDLSRLGDVLAKEHYLTLE
;
A
#
# COMPACT_ATOMS: atom_id res chain seq x y z
N LEU A 1 -14.28 -13.53 -0.52
CA LEU A 1 -14.27 -12.86 0.79
C LEU A 1 -14.17 -11.35 0.60
N SER A 2 -14.90 -10.59 1.44
CA SER A 2 -14.72 -9.13 1.57
C SER A 2 -14.56 -8.80 3.06
N THR A 3 -13.46 -8.13 3.43
CA THR A 3 -13.18 -7.81 4.84
C THR A 3 -12.19 -6.66 4.98
N HIS A 4 -12.19 -6.01 6.17
CA HIS A 4 -11.19 -5.04 6.60
C HIS A 4 -10.21 -5.62 7.64
N ALA A 5 -10.50 -6.83 8.16
CA ALA A 5 -9.79 -7.41 9.29
C ALA A 5 -8.75 -8.44 8.84
N PRO A 6 -7.44 -8.18 9.03
CA PRO A 6 -6.38 -9.13 8.67
C PRO A 6 -6.55 -10.50 9.35
N LYS A 7 -6.98 -10.52 10.59
CA LYS A 7 -7.19 -11.79 11.33
C LYS A 7 -8.27 -12.67 10.69
N LEU A 8 -9.38 -12.05 10.24
CA LEU A 8 -10.44 -12.80 9.56
C LEU A 8 -9.95 -13.30 8.20
N ALA A 9 -9.26 -12.44 7.43
CA ALA A 9 -8.68 -12.82 6.14
C ALA A 9 -7.75 -14.03 6.28
N ASN A 10 -6.84 -14.00 7.26
CA ASN A 10 -5.91 -15.10 7.52
C ASN A 10 -6.63 -16.41 7.85
N ARG A 11 -7.69 -16.36 8.69
CA ARG A 11 -8.47 -17.57 9.01
C ARG A 11 -9.14 -18.19 7.79
N VAL A 12 -9.60 -17.36 6.84
CA VAL A 12 -10.22 -17.90 5.60
C VAL A 12 -9.13 -18.38 4.62
N LEU A 13 -7.96 -17.75 4.58
CA LEU A 13 -6.80 -18.26 3.83
C LEU A 13 -6.37 -19.64 4.34
N ASP A 14 -6.41 -19.90 5.66
CA ASP A 14 -6.11 -21.22 6.24
C ASP A 14 -7.03 -22.33 5.71
N MET A 15 -8.20 -21.99 5.17
CA MET A 15 -9.13 -22.96 4.58
C MET A 15 -8.73 -23.39 3.15
N GLY A 16 -7.81 -22.66 2.49
CA GLY A 16 -7.34 -22.98 1.15
C GLY A 16 -8.40 -22.90 0.04
N ILE A 17 -9.44 -22.08 0.23
CA ILE A 17 -10.61 -22.00 -0.68
C ILE A 17 -10.70 -20.67 -1.43
N LEU A 18 -9.72 -19.78 -1.26
CA LEU A 18 -9.76 -18.45 -1.88
C LEU A 18 -8.83 -18.39 -3.08
N ASP A 19 -9.36 -17.94 -4.22
CA ASP A 19 -8.59 -17.46 -5.36
C ASP A 19 -8.39 -15.94 -5.28
N MET A 20 -9.36 -15.23 -4.67
CA MET A 20 -9.35 -13.79 -4.56
C MET A 20 -10.09 -13.31 -3.31
N MET A 21 -9.64 -12.19 -2.75
CA MET A 21 -10.41 -11.47 -1.71
C MET A 21 -10.50 -9.98 -2.04
N MET A 22 -11.53 -9.33 -1.50
CA MET A 22 -11.63 -7.87 -1.46
C MET A 22 -11.15 -7.38 -0.10
N PHE A 23 -10.15 -6.49 -0.10
CA PHE A 23 -9.56 -5.95 1.11
C PHE A 23 -9.37 -4.44 1.01
N SER A 24 -9.48 -3.73 2.13
CA SER A 24 -9.26 -2.28 2.15
C SER A 24 -7.79 -1.95 2.23
N ILE A 25 -7.25 -1.27 1.23
CA ILE A 25 -5.85 -0.83 1.20
C ILE A 25 -5.81 0.64 0.83
N ASN A 26 -5.19 1.42 1.67
CA ASN A 26 -4.82 2.82 1.43
C ASN A 26 -3.80 3.27 2.48
N PRO A 27 -3.07 4.38 2.25
CA PRO A 27 -2.05 4.82 3.21
C PRO A 27 -2.59 5.16 4.59
N MET A 28 -3.82 5.65 4.73
CA MET A 28 -4.38 5.91 6.06
C MET A 28 -4.45 4.63 6.89
N TYR A 29 -5.01 3.56 6.32
CA TYR A 29 -5.20 2.30 7.03
C TYR A 29 -3.87 1.60 7.31
N ASP A 30 -2.97 1.62 6.36
CA ASP A 30 -1.66 0.97 6.51
C ASP A 30 -0.76 1.70 7.52
N TYR A 31 -1.03 2.98 7.80
CA TYR A 31 -0.36 3.76 8.86
C TYR A 31 -1.16 3.87 10.16
N GLY A 32 -2.24 3.12 10.32
CA GLY A 32 -2.99 3.06 11.57
C GLY A 32 -4.01 4.19 11.76
N HIS A 33 -4.40 4.88 10.68
CA HIS A 33 -5.38 5.97 10.72
C HIS A 33 -6.72 5.56 10.10
N GLY A 34 -7.81 5.99 10.73
CA GLY A 34 -9.17 5.81 10.22
C GLY A 34 -9.91 4.61 10.84
N GLU A 35 -11.23 4.65 10.70
CA GLU A 35 -12.17 3.74 11.34
C GLU A 35 -11.96 2.26 10.97
N PHE A 36 -11.55 1.99 9.73
CA PHE A 36 -11.31 0.64 9.23
C PHE A 36 -9.82 0.26 9.18
N SER A 37 -8.98 1.00 9.90
CA SER A 37 -7.58 0.64 10.12
C SER A 37 -7.49 -0.49 11.15
N ILE A 38 -7.98 -1.67 10.77
CA ILE A 38 -7.96 -2.85 11.64
C ILE A 38 -6.64 -3.59 11.45
N GLY A 39 -5.99 -3.89 12.56
CA GLY A 39 -4.66 -4.49 12.61
C GLY A 39 -3.53 -3.47 12.48
N SER A 40 -2.35 -3.86 12.87
CA SER A 40 -1.14 -3.04 12.72
C SER A 40 -0.69 -2.99 11.26
N ALA A 41 0.15 -2.02 10.92
CA ALA A 41 0.78 -1.91 9.60
C ALA A 41 1.49 -3.24 9.22
N SER A 42 2.21 -3.84 10.17
CA SER A 42 2.90 -5.11 9.95
C SER A 42 1.95 -6.29 9.74
N GLU A 43 0.83 -6.37 10.47
CA GLU A 43 -0.17 -7.43 10.25
C GLU A 43 -0.81 -7.33 8.86
N ARG A 44 -1.11 -6.11 8.43
CA ARG A 44 -1.67 -5.85 7.10
C ARG A 44 -0.67 -6.24 6.00
N TYR A 45 0.58 -5.80 6.13
CA TYR A 45 1.62 -6.12 5.15
C TYR A 45 1.90 -7.64 5.08
N ARG A 46 1.96 -8.34 6.21
CA ARG A 46 2.08 -9.81 6.25
C ARG A 46 0.93 -10.50 5.52
N LEU A 47 -0.30 -9.98 5.65
CA LEU A 47 -1.44 -10.52 4.90
C LEU A 47 -1.22 -10.38 3.39
N TYR A 48 -0.77 -9.21 2.91
CA TYR A 48 -0.52 -8.98 1.48
C TYR A 48 0.56 -9.94 0.95
N THR A 49 1.67 -10.04 1.65
CA THR A 49 2.78 -10.96 1.30
C THR A 49 2.33 -12.43 1.33
N ARG A 50 1.49 -12.80 2.31
CA ARG A 50 0.91 -14.13 2.38
C ARG A 50 0.03 -14.43 1.16
N CYS A 51 -0.86 -13.51 0.80
CA CYS A 51 -1.71 -13.65 -0.38
C CYS A 51 -0.87 -13.85 -1.65
N GLU A 52 0.18 -13.06 -1.83
CA GLU A 52 1.10 -13.19 -2.97
C GLU A 52 1.76 -14.57 -3.01
N LYS A 53 2.27 -15.05 -1.87
CA LYS A 53 2.91 -16.35 -1.76
C LYS A 53 1.95 -17.52 -2.03
N GLU A 54 0.71 -17.40 -1.59
CA GLU A 54 -0.32 -18.44 -1.73
C GLU A 54 -1.10 -18.32 -3.06
N GLY A 55 -0.78 -17.33 -3.91
CA GLY A 55 -1.44 -17.12 -5.21
C GLY A 55 -2.87 -16.58 -5.09
N VAL A 56 -3.21 -15.94 -3.97
CA VAL A 56 -4.53 -15.34 -3.73
C VAL A 56 -4.50 -13.87 -4.11
N GLY A 57 -5.29 -13.47 -5.11
CA GLY A 57 -5.38 -12.09 -5.57
C GLY A 57 -6.11 -11.17 -4.61
N ILE A 58 -5.71 -9.91 -4.56
CA ILE A 58 -6.42 -8.87 -3.80
C ILE A 58 -7.07 -7.88 -4.76
N SER A 59 -8.40 -7.71 -4.61
CA SER A 59 -9.15 -6.58 -5.15
C SER A 59 -9.27 -5.50 -4.06
N VAL A 60 -8.72 -4.32 -4.32
CA VAL A 60 -8.66 -3.27 -3.31
C VAL A 60 -9.97 -2.50 -3.26
N MET A 61 -10.54 -2.35 -2.06
CA MET A 61 -11.60 -1.40 -1.76
C MET A 61 -11.08 -0.24 -0.91
N LYS A 62 -11.80 0.89 -0.91
CA LYS A 62 -11.48 2.09 -0.12
C LYS A 62 -10.13 2.75 -0.46
N PRO A 63 -9.66 2.78 -1.71
CA PRO A 63 -8.36 3.37 -2.04
C PRO A 63 -8.26 4.85 -1.64
N PHE A 64 -9.37 5.58 -1.63
CA PHE A 64 -9.45 7.01 -1.27
C PHE A 64 -9.94 7.25 0.17
N ASN A 65 -10.17 6.19 0.96
CA ASN A 65 -10.79 6.28 2.29
C ASN A 65 -12.06 7.15 2.30
N ALA A 66 -13.06 6.79 1.50
CA ALA A 66 -14.29 7.57 1.30
C ALA A 66 -14.03 9.04 0.91
N GLY A 67 -12.97 9.30 0.14
CA GLY A 67 -12.59 10.63 -0.33
C GLY A 67 -11.77 11.45 0.68
N GLN A 68 -11.53 10.96 1.89
CA GLN A 68 -10.77 11.72 2.90
C GLN A 68 -9.33 11.98 2.47
N LEU A 69 -8.68 11.03 1.78
CA LEU A 69 -7.33 11.20 1.26
C LEU A 69 -7.22 12.28 0.16
N LEU A 70 -8.33 12.56 -0.51
CA LEU A 70 -8.39 13.56 -1.58
C LEU A 70 -8.72 14.99 -1.06
N ASP A 71 -8.88 15.15 0.24
CA ASP A 71 -9.21 16.42 0.91
C ASP A 71 -8.09 16.78 1.91
N ALA A 72 -7.41 17.89 1.68
CA ALA A 72 -6.29 18.31 2.53
C ALA A 72 -6.68 18.55 4.01
N LYS A 73 -7.95 18.89 4.27
CA LYS A 73 -8.45 19.12 5.65
C LYS A 73 -8.76 17.83 6.38
N LYS A 74 -9.05 16.74 5.65
CA LYS A 74 -9.44 15.43 6.20
C LYS A 74 -8.31 14.40 6.15
N SER A 75 -7.35 14.63 5.27
CA SER A 75 -6.18 13.77 5.14
C SER A 75 -5.30 13.90 6.40
N PRO A 76 -4.91 12.78 7.03
CA PRO A 76 -4.01 12.81 8.19
C PRO A 76 -2.60 13.28 7.82
N PHE A 77 -2.32 13.36 6.53
CA PHE A 77 -1.03 13.81 6.01
C PHE A 77 -0.93 15.34 5.87
N GLY A 78 -1.98 16.09 6.24
CA GLY A 78 -2.01 17.55 6.16
C GLY A 78 -2.11 18.11 4.73
N GLN A 79 -2.20 17.24 3.74
CA GLN A 79 -2.43 17.59 2.33
C GLN A 79 -3.27 16.53 1.63
N ALA A 80 -3.89 16.90 0.51
CA ALA A 80 -4.61 15.98 -0.33
C ALA A 80 -3.61 15.14 -1.17
N LEU A 81 -3.90 13.86 -1.31
CA LEU A 81 -3.32 13.02 -2.34
C LEU A 81 -4.16 13.11 -3.61
N THR A 82 -3.57 12.83 -4.76
CA THR A 82 -4.31 12.68 -6.01
C THR A 82 -4.90 11.26 -6.14
N PRO A 83 -5.95 11.06 -6.95
CA PRO A 83 -6.42 9.72 -7.27
C PRO A 83 -5.32 8.82 -7.82
N ALA A 84 -4.46 9.35 -8.69
CA ALA A 84 -3.34 8.60 -9.27
C ALA A 84 -2.36 8.09 -8.20
N GLN A 85 -2.02 8.91 -7.22
CA GLN A 85 -1.16 8.53 -6.10
C GLN A 85 -1.80 7.45 -5.23
N CYS A 86 -3.08 7.58 -4.91
CA CYS A 86 -3.79 6.58 -4.10
C CYS A 86 -3.94 5.23 -4.82
N ILE A 87 -4.21 5.25 -6.13
CA ILE A 87 -4.32 4.03 -6.95
C ILE A 87 -2.96 3.35 -7.03
N GLN A 88 -1.91 4.10 -7.34
CA GLN A 88 -0.55 3.55 -7.42
C GLN A 88 -0.10 2.97 -6.08
N TYR A 89 -0.38 3.68 -4.98
CA TYR A 89 -0.09 3.15 -3.64
C TYR A 89 -0.69 1.76 -3.44
N ALA A 90 -1.94 1.59 -3.82
CA ALA A 90 -2.63 0.30 -3.66
C ALA A 90 -2.05 -0.78 -4.59
N LEU A 91 -1.80 -0.46 -5.86
CA LEU A 91 -1.25 -1.39 -6.85
C LEU A 91 0.17 -1.86 -6.52
N ASP A 92 0.95 -1.05 -5.79
CA ASP A 92 2.29 -1.42 -5.35
C ASP A 92 2.31 -2.39 -4.14
N ARG A 93 1.14 -2.74 -3.60
CA ARG A 93 1.07 -3.73 -2.51
C ARG A 93 1.10 -5.15 -3.08
N PRO A 94 1.77 -6.10 -2.38
CA PRO A 94 1.82 -7.49 -2.79
C PRO A 94 0.41 -8.06 -3.05
N ALA A 95 0.29 -8.95 -4.03
CA ALA A 95 -0.94 -9.63 -4.43
C ALA A 95 -2.09 -8.75 -4.99
N VAL A 96 -1.93 -7.44 -5.06
CA VAL A 96 -2.98 -6.56 -5.58
C VAL A 96 -3.09 -6.70 -7.10
N LEU A 97 -4.29 -7.08 -7.56
CA LEU A 97 -4.61 -7.24 -8.98
C LEU A 97 -5.48 -6.10 -9.52
N THR A 98 -6.37 -5.56 -8.69
CA THR A 98 -7.31 -4.52 -9.09
C THR A 98 -7.56 -3.53 -7.98
N VAL A 99 -7.94 -2.29 -8.36
CA VAL A 99 -8.33 -1.24 -7.43
C VAL A 99 -9.72 -0.73 -7.80
N MET A 100 -10.68 -0.90 -6.88
CA MET A 100 -12.06 -0.44 -7.06
C MET A 100 -12.23 0.96 -6.47
N GLN A 101 -12.23 1.94 -7.36
CA GLN A 101 -12.45 3.33 -6.97
C GLN A 101 -13.95 3.66 -6.96
N GLY A 102 -14.41 4.36 -5.92
CA GLY A 102 -15.72 4.98 -5.93
C GLY A 102 -15.72 6.26 -6.77
N ALA A 103 -16.82 6.50 -7.49
CA ALA A 103 -17.10 7.76 -8.16
C ALA A 103 -18.60 8.07 -8.01
N ALA A 104 -18.92 9.27 -7.53
CA ALA A 104 -20.30 9.72 -7.36
C ALA A 104 -20.90 10.34 -8.64
N ASN A 105 -20.03 10.75 -9.58
CA ASN A 105 -20.42 11.39 -10.82
C ASN A 105 -19.39 11.11 -11.93
N VAL A 106 -19.75 11.51 -13.15
CA VAL A 106 -18.93 11.30 -14.35
C VAL A 106 -17.57 12.00 -14.26
N GLU A 107 -17.51 13.16 -13.65
CA GLU A 107 -16.26 13.93 -13.55
C GLU A 107 -15.27 13.24 -12.59
N GLU A 108 -15.77 12.67 -11.50
CA GLU A 108 -14.94 11.84 -10.62
C GLU A 108 -14.46 10.57 -11.32
N LEU A 109 -15.32 9.93 -12.09
CA LEU A 109 -14.96 8.76 -12.89
C LEU A 109 -13.86 9.09 -13.89
N LYS A 110 -13.99 10.17 -14.66
CA LYS A 110 -12.95 10.62 -15.60
C LYS A 110 -11.62 10.89 -14.90
N ARG A 111 -11.66 11.57 -13.75
CA ARG A 111 -10.48 11.85 -12.94
C ARG A 111 -9.83 10.56 -12.41
N ASN A 112 -10.59 9.55 -12.03
CA ASN A 112 -10.05 8.26 -11.63
C ASN A 112 -9.43 7.52 -12.83
N LEU A 113 -10.07 7.55 -13.99
CA LEU A 113 -9.58 6.93 -15.22
C LEU A 113 -8.32 7.61 -15.78
N SER A 114 -8.08 8.89 -15.47
CA SER A 114 -6.83 9.55 -15.89
C SER A 114 -5.55 8.90 -15.31
N TYR A 115 -5.70 8.01 -14.33
CA TYR A 115 -4.61 7.15 -13.87
C TYR A 115 -3.96 6.36 -15.02
N LEU A 116 -4.74 5.92 -15.99
CA LEU A 116 -4.25 5.10 -17.10
C LEU A 116 -3.21 5.84 -17.96
N ASP A 117 -3.36 7.16 -18.10
CA ASP A 117 -2.49 8.04 -18.86
C ASP A 117 -1.48 8.81 -17.97
N ALA A 118 -1.55 8.62 -16.65
CA ALA A 118 -0.71 9.34 -15.71
C ALA A 118 0.76 8.95 -15.85
N SER A 119 1.64 9.94 -15.83
CA SER A 119 3.09 9.76 -15.80
C SER A 119 3.58 9.13 -14.48
N ALA A 120 4.80 8.62 -14.47
CA ALA A 120 5.42 8.11 -13.25
C ALA A 120 5.49 9.19 -12.14
N GLN A 121 5.70 10.45 -12.52
CA GLN A 121 5.74 11.57 -11.58
C GLN A 121 4.35 11.85 -10.96
N GLU A 122 3.28 11.77 -11.73
CA GLU A 122 1.91 11.97 -11.22
C GLU A 122 1.45 10.82 -10.33
N ARG A 123 1.98 9.62 -10.53
CA ARG A 123 1.73 8.43 -9.70
C ARG A 123 2.61 8.38 -8.44
N ASP A 124 3.63 9.24 -8.36
CA ASP A 124 4.55 9.26 -7.23
C ASP A 124 3.83 9.72 -5.95
N TYR A 125 3.62 8.78 -5.04
CA TYR A 125 3.05 9.00 -3.71
C TYR A 125 4.12 9.18 -2.63
N SER A 126 5.37 9.38 -2.99
CA SER A 126 6.48 9.54 -2.05
C SER A 126 6.27 10.70 -1.06
N VAL A 127 5.43 11.64 -1.43
CA VAL A 127 4.96 12.72 -0.55
C VAL A 127 4.43 12.22 0.80
N ILE A 128 3.88 11.01 0.86
CA ILE A 128 3.43 10.38 2.11
C ILE A 128 4.57 10.26 3.13
N ALA A 129 5.79 10.05 2.68
CA ALA A 129 6.95 9.91 3.57
C ALA A 129 7.32 11.21 4.32
N THR A 130 7.06 12.36 3.70
CA THR A 130 7.30 13.67 4.34
C THR A 130 6.24 14.00 5.38
N LEU A 131 5.12 13.29 5.34
CA LEU A 131 3.90 13.55 6.09
C LEU A 131 3.61 12.48 7.13
N THR A 132 4.52 11.51 7.28
CA THR A 132 4.35 10.41 8.24
C THR A 132 4.12 10.97 9.65
N PRO A 133 3.11 10.46 10.34
CA PRO A 133 2.84 10.82 11.73
C PRO A 133 4.10 10.63 12.59
N LYS A 134 4.23 11.46 13.64
CA LYS A 134 5.40 11.47 14.54
C LYS A 134 5.76 10.10 15.12
N ASP A 135 4.83 9.17 15.13
CA ASP A 135 4.96 7.81 15.69
C ASP A 135 5.70 6.82 14.77
N THR A 136 6.03 7.22 13.53
CA THR A 136 6.76 6.37 12.56
C THR A 136 8.22 6.75 12.39
N LYS A 137 8.80 7.51 13.34
CA LYS A 137 10.22 7.86 13.30
C LYS A 137 11.08 6.60 13.21
N GLY A 138 11.95 6.56 12.19
CA GLY A 138 12.86 5.45 11.95
C GLY A 138 12.28 4.30 11.14
N THR A 139 11.04 4.39 10.64
CA THR A 139 10.47 3.39 9.75
C THR A 139 10.58 3.83 8.29
N CYS A 140 11.20 3.02 7.46
CA CYS A 140 11.28 3.28 6.02
C CYS A 140 9.92 3.02 5.36
N VAL A 141 9.44 3.97 4.56
CA VAL A 141 8.18 3.86 3.81
C VAL A 141 8.41 3.62 2.31
N TYR A 142 9.65 3.29 1.94
CA TYR A 142 10.09 2.94 0.57
C TYR A 142 9.80 4.01 -0.50
N CYS A 143 9.75 5.27 -0.08
CA CYS A 143 9.34 6.42 -0.89
C CYS A 143 10.40 6.88 -1.91
N LYS A 144 11.59 6.29 -1.91
CA LYS A 144 12.74 6.66 -2.76
C LYS A 144 13.26 8.09 -2.59
N HIS A 145 12.87 8.82 -1.54
CA HIS A 145 13.46 10.14 -1.24
C HIS A 145 14.98 10.11 -1.02
N CYS A 146 15.53 8.92 -0.73
CA CYS A 146 16.98 8.72 -0.61
C CYS A 146 17.68 8.61 -1.96
N HIS A 147 16.99 8.70 -3.08
CA HIS A 147 17.57 8.72 -4.41
C HIS A 147 17.77 10.15 -4.95
N PRO A 148 18.86 10.36 -5.71
CA PRO A 148 19.95 9.44 -5.94
C PRO A 148 20.85 9.31 -4.70
N CYS A 149 21.19 8.09 -4.32
CA CYS A 149 22.16 7.85 -3.25
C CYS A 149 23.57 8.09 -3.78
N PRO A 150 24.44 8.88 -3.09
CA PRO A 150 25.81 9.10 -3.52
C PRO A 150 26.65 7.81 -3.62
N ALA A 151 26.24 6.76 -2.88
CA ALA A 151 26.88 5.45 -2.91
C ALA A 151 26.22 4.47 -3.90
N GLY A 152 25.28 4.92 -4.74
CA GLY A 152 24.60 4.09 -5.72
C GLY A 152 23.60 3.08 -5.13
N LEU A 153 23.22 3.20 -3.86
CA LEU A 153 22.35 2.24 -3.19
C LEU A 153 20.86 2.55 -3.41
N ASP A 154 20.03 1.54 -3.68
CA ASP A 154 18.58 1.64 -3.53
C ASP A 154 18.19 1.43 -2.05
N ILE A 155 18.27 2.52 -1.27
CA ILE A 155 18.00 2.50 0.17
C ILE A 155 16.55 2.05 0.45
N GLY A 156 15.59 2.40 -0.40
CA GLY A 156 14.20 1.96 -0.27
C GLY A 156 14.07 0.44 -0.40
N LEU A 157 14.72 -0.12 -1.40
CA LEU A 157 14.70 -1.57 -1.67
C LEU A 157 15.45 -2.36 -0.60
N ILE A 158 16.60 -1.87 -0.14
CA ILE A 158 17.37 -2.46 0.96
C ILE A 158 16.52 -2.53 2.23
N ASN A 159 15.88 -1.42 2.61
CA ASN A 159 15.00 -1.41 3.78
C ASN A 159 13.78 -2.34 3.60
N LYS A 160 13.22 -2.43 2.39
CA LYS A 160 12.13 -3.36 2.09
C LYS A 160 12.54 -4.82 2.38
N TYR A 161 13.69 -5.24 1.90
CA TYR A 161 14.16 -6.61 2.15
C TYR A 161 14.55 -6.83 3.60
N TYR A 162 15.11 -5.82 4.27
CA TYR A 162 15.36 -5.88 5.70
C TYR A 162 14.08 -6.09 6.52
N ASP A 163 13.04 -5.31 6.24
CA ASP A 163 11.76 -5.43 6.94
C ASP A 163 11.07 -6.76 6.64
N LEU A 164 11.09 -7.23 5.39
CA LEU A 164 10.60 -8.55 5.02
C LEU A 164 11.34 -9.66 5.77
N SER A 165 12.66 -9.58 5.88
CA SER A 165 13.46 -10.57 6.61
C SER A 165 13.09 -10.61 8.09
N ARG A 166 12.84 -9.46 8.72
CA ARG A 166 12.36 -9.36 10.11
C ARG A 166 10.97 -9.97 10.30
N LEU A 167 10.17 -10.02 9.25
CA LEU A 167 8.86 -10.67 9.23
C LEU A 167 8.94 -12.19 8.97
N GLY A 168 10.15 -12.72 8.78
CA GLY A 168 10.39 -14.14 8.55
C GLY A 168 10.31 -14.56 7.07
N ASP A 169 10.34 -13.59 6.14
CA ASP A 169 10.42 -13.91 4.72
C ASP A 169 11.81 -14.48 4.38
N VAL A 170 11.82 -15.77 4.03
CA VAL A 170 13.07 -16.50 3.73
C VAL A 170 13.72 -16.07 2.41
N LEU A 171 12.92 -15.54 1.48
CA LEU A 171 13.42 -15.08 0.17
C LEU A 171 14.00 -13.65 0.25
N ALA A 172 13.63 -12.88 1.26
CA ALA A 172 14.10 -11.50 1.39
C ALA A 172 15.62 -11.40 1.45
N LYS A 173 16.29 -12.37 2.11
CA LYS A 173 17.75 -12.43 2.17
C LYS A 173 18.37 -12.75 0.81
N GLU A 174 17.77 -13.68 0.07
CA GLU A 174 18.23 -14.04 -1.27
C GLU A 174 18.10 -12.85 -2.22
N HIS A 175 16.95 -12.20 -2.21
CA HIS A 175 16.72 -10.99 -3.00
C HIS A 175 17.67 -9.85 -2.62
N TYR A 176 17.97 -9.67 -1.32
CA TYR A 176 18.96 -8.68 -0.88
C TYR A 176 20.35 -8.96 -1.44
N LEU A 177 20.78 -10.23 -1.47
CA LEU A 177 22.09 -10.64 -1.97
C LEU A 177 22.22 -10.51 -3.50
N THR A 178 21.12 -10.32 -4.23
CA THR A 178 21.12 -10.06 -5.68
C THR A 178 21.10 -8.57 -6.02
N LEU A 179 21.09 -7.68 -5.03
CA LEU A 179 21.21 -6.24 -5.26
C LEU A 179 22.69 -5.93 -5.59
N GLU A 180 22.93 -5.55 -6.82
CA GLU A 180 24.22 -5.01 -7.30
C GLU A 180 24.28 -3.50 -7.14
#